data_a34683943ef193a92b500cbfe499dd74
#
_entry.id   a34683943ef193a92b500cbfe499dd74
#
_cell.length_a   1.000
_cell.length_b   1.000
_cell.length_c   1.000
_cell.angle_alpha   90.00
_cell.angle_beta   90.00
_cell.angle_gamma   90.00
#
_symmetry.space_group_name_H-M   'P 1'
#
loop_
_entity.id
_entity.type
_entity.pdbx_description
1 polymer ?
#
loop_
_entity_poly.entity_id
_entity_poly.type
_entity_poly.pdbx_seq_one_letter_code
_entity_poly.pdbx_strand_id
1 'polypeptide(L)' 'MLSITFRYADAMSDWVWRTQHCVVSSVEECKRIYGLDNGDVEYEILEVKEVDVNA' A
#
# COMPACT_ATOMS: atom_id res chain seq x y z
N MET A 1 -8.99 -11.46 4.31
CA MET A 1 -8.17 -10.21 4.37
C MET A 1 -6.86 -10.42 3.63
N LEU A 2 -6.28 -9.35 3.14
CA LEU A 2 -5.01 -9.39 2.44
C LEU A 2 -3.95 -8.63 3.23
N SER A 3 -2.77 -9.24 3.39
CA SER A 3 -1.60 -8.59 3.93
C SER A 3 -0.79 -8.09 2.74
N ILE A 4 -0.66 -6.77 2.62
CA ILE A 4 -0.01 -6.16 1.46
C ILE A 4 1.23 -5.40 1.94
N THR A 5 2.36 -5.75 1.34
CA THR A 5 3.61 -5.02 1.54
C THR A 5 3.89 -4.24 0.26
N PHE A 6 4.08 -2.96 0.40
CA PHE A 6 4.31 -2.08 -0.75
C PHE A 6 5.28 -0.97 -0.36
N ARG A 7 5.84 -0.33 -1.37
CA ARG A 7 6.64 0.87 -1.16
C ARG A 7 6.06 2.00 -2.00
N TYR A 8 6.24 3.20 -1.54
CA TYR A 8 5.70 4.36 -2.23
C TYR A 8 6.54 5.60 -1.97
N ALA A 9 6.39 6.58 -2.84
CA ALA A 9 7.01 7.90 -2.70
C ALA A 9 6.02 8.95 -3.20
N ASP A 10 6.09 10.13 -2.63
CA ASP A 10 5.22 11.23 -3.04
C ASP A 10 5.99 12.55 -3.08
N ALA A 11 5.35 13.54 -3.70
CA ALA A 11 5.95 14.87 -3.85
C ALA A 11 6.14 15.58 -2.50
N MET A 12 5.29 15.29 -1.53
CA MET A 12 5.35 15.90 -0.20
C MET A 12 6.58 15.44 0.59
N SER A 13 7.07 14.24 0.32
CA SER A 13 8.25 13.68 0.97
C SER A 13 9.50 13.75 0.10
N ASP A 14 9.47 14.59 -0.95
CA ASP A 14 10.58 14.78 -1.86
C ASP A 14 10.98 13.48 -2.57
N TRP A 15 9.98 12.65 -2.87
CA TRP A 15 10.14 11.37 -3.59
C TRP A 15 11.04 10.38 -2.86
N VAL A 16 11.06 10.42 -1.53
CA VAL A 16 11.77 9.42 -0.73
C VAL A 16 10.91 8.17 -0.64
N TRP A 17 11.44 7.05 -1.11
CA TRP A 17 10.73 5.77 -1.09
C TRP A 17 10.67 5.20 0.32
N ARG A 18 9.50 4.74 0.70
CA ARG A 18 9.24 4.12 2.01
C ARG A 18 8.50 2.82 1.83
N THR A 19 8.85 1.82 2.62
CA THR A 19 8.14 0.55 2.62
C THR A 19 7.05 0.59 3.68
N GLN A 20 5.84 0.15 3.32
CA GLN A 20 4.71 0.07 4.22
C GLN A 20 4.05 -1.28 4.12
N HIS A 21 3.28 -1.60 5.15
CA HIS A 21 2.52 -2.83 5.24
C HIS A 21 1.12 -2.52 5.75
N CYS A 22 0.11 -3.15 5.17
CA CYS A 22 -1.26 -3.01 5.65
C CYS A 22 -2.02 -4.32 5.52
N VAL A 23 -3.09 -4.45 6.30
CA VAL A 23 -4.01 -5.59 6.20
C VAL A 23 -5.38 -5.00 5.86
N VAL A 24 -5.88 -5.35 4.69
CA VAL A 24 -7.09 -4.77 4.11
C VAL A 24 -7.92 -5.86 3.41
N SER A 25 -9.13 -5.52 3.02
CA SER A 25 -10.01 -6.46 2.32
C SER A 25 -9.64 -6.62 0.84
N SER A 26 -8.99 -5.63 0.25
CA SER A 26 -8.61 -5.67 -1.16
C SER A 26 -7.45 -4.70 -1.44
N VAL A 27 -6.78 -4.90 -2.59
CA VAL A 27 -5.74 -3.98 -3.04
C VAL A 27 -6.31 -2.58 -3.28
N GLU A 28 -7.52 -2.49 -3.80
CA GLU A 28 -8.22 -1.22 -4.03
C GLU A 28 -8.37 -0.43 -2.74
N GLU A 29 -8.70 -1.11 -1.65
CA GLU A 29 -8.85 -0.48 -0.35
C GLU A 29 -7.51 0.08 0.14
N CYS A 30 -6.43 -0.67 -0.04
CA CYS A 30 -5.08 -0.23 0.31
C CYS A 30 -4.72 1.06 -0.43
N LYS A 31 -4.98 1.11 -1.73
CA LYS A 31 -4.70 2.29 -2.54
C LYS A 31 -5.47 3.50 -2.07
N ARG A 32 -6.73 3.30 -1.69
CA ARG A 32 -7.60 4.38 -1.22
C ARG A 32 -7.12 4.94 0.12
N ILE A 33 -6.76 4.06 1.05
CA ILE A 33 -6.33 4.46 2.38
C ILE A 33 -5.05 5.29 2.33
N TYR A 34 -4.11 4.89 1.48
CA TYR A 34 -2.82 5.55 1.37
C TYR A 34 -2.77 6.59 0.25
N GLY A 35 -3.86 6.75 -0.50
CA GLY A 35 -3.91 7.74 -1.58
C GLY A 35 -2.96 7.42 -2.72
N LEU A 36 -2.74 6.14 -3.01
CA LEU A 36 -1.75 5.73 -4.02
C LEU A 36 -2.18 6.07 -5.45
N ASP A 37 -3.45 6.34 -5.68
CA ASP A 37 -3.95 6.68 -7.01
C ASP A 37 -3.86 8.20 -7.31
N ASN A 38 -3.32 8.99 -6.39
CA ASN A 38 -3.10 10.40 -6.63
C ASN A 38 -1.98 10.59 -7.66
N GLY A 39 -2.09 11.62 -8.48
CA GLY A 39 -1.13 11.85 -9.56
C GLY A 39 0.29 12.20 -9.09
N ASP A 40 0.45 12.61 -7.85
CA ASP A 40 1.73 12.97 -7.25
C ASP A 40 2.30 11.86 -6.36
N VAL A 41 1.83 10.62 -6.51
CA VAL A 41 2.28 9.46 -5.74
C VAL A 41 2.69 8.35 -6.70
N GLU A 42 3.84 7.74 -6.43
CA GLU A 42 4.28 6.54 -7.12
C GLU A 42 4.35 5.40 -6.10
N TYR A 43 4.06 4.19 -6.54
CA TYR A 43 4.06 3.04 -5.64
C TYR A 43 4.40 1.77 -6.39
N GLU A 44 4.80 0.74 -5.61
CA GLU A 44 5.07 -0.60 -6.12
C GLU A 44 4.59 -1.62 -5.10
N ILE A 45 3.75 -2.54 -5.51
CA ILE A 45 3.29 -3.64 -4.66
C ILE A 45 4.37 -4.72 -4.66
N LEU A 46 4.91 -5.02 -3.49
CA LEU A 46 5.99 -5.99 -3.34
C LEU A 46 5.48 -7.39 -3.04
N GLU A 47 4.42 -7.49 -2.22
CA GLU A 47 3.87 -8.79 -1.83
C GLU A 47 2.41 -8.65 -1.45
N VAL A 48 1.60 -9.63 -1.83
CA VAL A 48 0.21 -9.75 -1.40
C VAL A 48 0.01 -11.17 -0.90
N LYS A 49 -0.45 -11.31 0.34
CA LYS A 49 -0.75 -12.60 0.96
C LYS A 49 -2.15 -12.62 1.51
N GLU A 50 -2.81 -13.76 1.37
CA GLU A 50 -4.08 -14.00 2.06
C GLU A 50 -3.79 -14.30 3.52
N VAL A 51 -4.50 -13.63 4.44
CA VAL A 51 -4.35 -13.88 5.87
C VAL A 51 -5.70 -14.19 6.50
N ASP A 52 -5.69 -15.10 7.47
CA ASP A 52 -6.88 -15.46 8.22
C ASP A 52 -6.91 -14.66 9.52
N VAL A 53 -7.82 -13.69 9.59
CA VAL A 53 -7.93 -12.83 10.76
C VAL A 53 -8.84 -13.41 11.85
N ASN A 54 -9.40 -14.58 11.63
CA ASN A 54 -10.26 -15.26 12.59
C ASN A 54 -9.53 -16.36 13.37
N ALA A 55 -8.27 -16.48 13.17
CA ALA A 55 -7.47 -17.49 13.85
C ALA A 55 -7.35 -17.20 15.33
#